data_f569358472744e98d3c3b8163a453af5
#
_entry.id   f569358472744e98d3c3b8163a453af5
#
_cell.length_a   1.000
_cell.length_b   1.000
_cell.length_c   1.000
_cell.angle_alpha   90.00
_cell.angle_beta   90.00
_cell.angle_gamma   90.00
#
_symmetry.space_group_name_H-M   'P 1'
#
loop_
_entity.id
_entity.type
_entity.pdbx_description
1 polymer ?
#
loop_
_entity_poly.entity_id
_entity_poly.type
_entity_poly.pdbx_seq_one_letter_code
_entity_poly.pdbx_strand_id
1 'polypeptide(L)'
;MKNKYFDWTKDELIQELEKFSKKKKYGLVWEKKSEEVVDQCNDQFPVLEEVKDKNVKNSDEGSSNILIEGDNYHSLSVLNYTHRHKVDFIYIDPPYNTGSKDWKYNNDYVDKEDPYKHTKWLSFINHRLVIAKNLLKQTGIICVTIDDYEMPRLWLLLEEIFGESNNLGVVAIRINPKGRKTERKVSLIHEYAIFFGRTNKSKINKLSVEMENKTHHYKKDENGEWFLPTNLRKPGADSLALKKNGKISDRYYPIYVNSKNGKISITKKFDIKIFPIDANGQKRIWRRGKEVIEEMYKSGDLWYQEIRGTHQIQFKFKGGTDGEPPQSMWTDSKFSASEHGTKVLDKILGEREKFNYPKSPHAVEECIRIACDNKNAVIVDFFAGSGTTGHAVLEMNKKDGGNRQFILCTNNENNIASEVCYPRIRNVIQGYTATGTERTNLFEKKLNEKVLQESEDYLETLEELKKENRAKYDSFELKFEQNSLKLLGVKKITEKKEGVGGNLKYFKTSFVSSGSTDKDKINLTQKSTDMLCLRENTFDKVKMTNQFKIFKNQEKHTAIIFEHKGISPFIKYIKGINDVINTYIFTLSDDTFEEEFDNLTQKVKIIPIPESILRVYRRVFKK
;
A
#
# COMPACT_ATOMS: atom_id res chain seq x y z
N MET A 1 -0.08 18.08 -39.04
CA MET A 1 -1.05 17.09 -38.46
C MET A 1 -2.09 16.77 -39.52
N LYS A 2 -2.13 15.52 -40.01
CA LYS A 2 -3.26 15.06 -40.84
C LYS A 2 -4.51 15.07 -39.97
N ASN A 3 -5.53 15.79 -40.40
CA ASN A 3 -6.79 15.87 -39.66
C ASN A 3 -7.43 14.48 -39.62
N LYS A 4 -7.49 13.86 -38.46
CA LYS A 4 -8.00 12.49 -38.20
C LYS A 4 -9.37 12.22 -38.83
N TYR A 5 -10.13 13.26 -39.09
CA TYR A 5 -11.52 13.20 -39.55
C TYR A 5 -11.67 13.55 -41.04
N PHE A 6 -10.58 13.73 -41.80
CA PHE A 6 -10.62 14.19 -43.17
C PHE A 6 -11.27 13.19 -44.14
N ASP A 7 -11.09 11.90 -43.86
CA ASP A 7 -11.62 10.80 -44.70
C ASP A 7 -12.93 10.20 -44.14
N TRP A 8 -13.52 10.82 -43.11
CA TRP A 8 -14.75 10.31 -42.53
C TRP A 8 -15.97 10.73 -43.30
N THR A 9 -16.93 9.81 -43.47
CA THR A 9 -18.24 10.08 -44.04
C THR A 9 -19.07 10.97 -43.11
N LYS A 10 -20.07 11.63 -43.66
CA LYS A 10 -20.99 12.45 -42.84
C LYS A 10 -21.66 11.63 -41.74
N ASP A 11 -21.99 10.36 -42.00
CA ASP A 11 -22.64 9.48 -41.03
C ASP A 11 -21.68 9.07 -39.90
N GLU A 12 -20.40 8.82 -40.18
CA GLU A 12 -19.37 8.56 -39.17
C GLU A 12 -19.11 9.78 -38.30
N LEU A 13 -19.08 10.98 -38.88
CA LEU A 13 -18.98 12.24 -38.15
C LEU A 13 -20.21 12.48 -37.26
N ILE A 14 -21.42 12.20 -37.74
CA ILE A 14 -22.65 12.31 -36.95
C ILE A 14 -22.64 11.31 -35.80
N GLN A 15 -22.27 10.04 -36.03
CA GLN A 15 -22.17 9.04 -34.99
C GLN A 15 -21.15 9.44 -33.91
N GLU A 16 -20.02 10.02 -34.29
CA GLU A 16 -19.01 10.47 -33.34
C GLU A 16 -19.49 11.71 -32.57
N LEU A 17 -20.15 12.67 -33.23
CA LEU A 17 -20.81 13.81 -32.58
C LEU A 17 -21.92 13.33 -31.60
N GLU A 18 -22.71 12.34 -31.95
CA GLU A 18 -23.69 11.75 -31.05
C GLU A 18 -23.04 11.04 -29.85
N LYS A 19 -21.92 10.34 -30.03
CA LYS A 19 -21.13 9.80 -28.91
C LYS A 19 -20.63 10.91 -27.99
N PHE A 20 -20.18 12.02 -28.54
CA PHE A 20 -19.77 13.19 -27.75
C PHE A 20 -20.96 13.84 -27.02
N SER A 21 -22.12 13.95 -27.67
CA SER A 21 -23.31 14.55 -27.06
C SER A 21 -23.96 13.65 -25.99
N LYS A 22 -23.90 12.32 -26.16
CA LYS A 22 -24.42 11.32 -25.20
C LYS A 22 -23.50 11.08 -24.00
N LYS A 23 -22.24 11.51 -24.06
CA LYS A 23 -21.38 11.53 -22.87
C LYS A 23 -21.93 12.58 -21.91
N LYS A 24 -22.67 12.12 -20.89
CA LYS A 24 -23.05 12.98 -19.76
C LYS A 24 -21.77 13.59 -19.20
N LYS A 25 -21.61 14.91 -19.31
CA LYS A 25 -20.44 15.66 -18.81
C LYS A 25 -20.59 15.88 -17.30
N TYR A 26 -20.55 14.81 -16.53
CA TYR A 26 -20.33 14.87 -15.10
C TYR A 26 -18.85 14.59 -14.83
N GLY A 27 -18.24 15.31 -13.91
CA GLY A 27 -16.89 15.09 -13.47
C GLY A 27 -15.89 16.10 -14.02
N LEU A 28 -14.62 15.72 -14.06
CA LEU A 28 -13.51 16.58 -14.40
C LEU A 28 -13.31 16.66 -15.91
N VAL A 29 -13.26 17.90 -16.44
CA VAL A 29 -12.90 18.15 -17.84
C VAL A 29 -11.62 18.97 -17.87
N TRP A 30 -10.58 18.46 -18.54
CA TRP A 30 -9.30 19.16 -18.72
C TRP A 30 -8.73 18.92 -20.11
N GLU A 31 -7.85 19.81 -20.54
CA GLU A 31 -7.09 19.66 -21.77
C GLU A 31 -5.97 18.64 -21.56
N LYS A 32 -5.95 17.56 -22.37
CA LYS A 32 -4.88 16.58 -22.32
C LYS A 32 -3.60 17.17 -22.93
N LYS A 33 -2.53 17.18 -22.16
CA LYS A 33 -1.21 17.61 -22.62
C LYS A 33 -0.39 16.38 -23.07
N SER A 34 0.42 16.57 -24.13
CA SER A 34 1.39 15.55 -24.57
C SER A 34 2.50 15.40 -23.55
N GLU A 35 3.02 14.19 -23.42
CA GLU A 35 4.11 13.85 -22.50
C GLU A 35 5.18 13.09 -23.28
N GLU A 36 6.44 13.56 -23.23
CA GLU A 36 7.56 13.01 -24.03
C GLU A 36 7.78 11.51 -23.79
N VAL A 37 7.68 11.05 -22.53
CA VAL A 37 7.83 9.63 -22.18
C VAL A 37 6.73 8.76 -22.79
N VAL A 38 5.54 9.32 -23.02
CA VAL A 38 4.43 8.65 -23.72
C VAL A 38 4.69 8.65 -25.22
N ASP A 39 5.11 9.79 -25.76
CA ASP A 39 5.39 9.96 -27.19
C ASP A 39 6.57 9.11 -27.64
N GLN A 40 7.60 8.92 -26.78
CA GLN A 40 8.73 8.03 -27.03
C GLN A 40 8.28 6.58 -27.34
N CYS A 41 7.21 6.12 -26.70
CA CYS A 41 6.67 4.77 -26.95
C CYS A 41 6.00 4.62 -28.33
N ASN A 42 5.88 5.71 -29.13
CA ASN A 42 5.49 5.62 -30.53
C ASN A 42 6.60 5.00 -31.39
N ASP A 43 7.86 5.27 -31.07
CA ASP A 43 9.01 4.87 -31.86
C ASP A 43 9.86 3.77 -31.19
N GLN A 44 9.71 3.61 -29.88
CA GLN A 44 10.50 2.69 -29.06
C GLN A 44 9.61 1.92 -28.09
N PHE A 45 9.88 0.63 -27.91
CA PHE A 45 9.24 -0.19 -26.89
C PHE A 45 10.16 -0.34 -25.67
N PRO A 46 9.65 -0.07 -24.46
CA PRO A 46 10.40 -0.29 -23.23
C PRO A 46 10.57 -1.79 -22.96
N VAL A 47 11.75 -2.18 -22.51
CA VAL A 47 12.09 -3.52 -22.03
C VAL A 47 12.84 -3.40 -20.71
N LEU A 48 13.00 -4.50 -19.97
CA LEU A 48 13.74 -4.54 -18.71
C LEU A 48 15.03 -5.35 -18.89
N GLU A 49 16.12 -4.81 -18.38
CA GLU A 49 17.42 -5.46 -18.30
C GLU A 49 17.80 -5.66 -16.82
N GLU A 50 18.17 -6.88 -16.44
CA GLU A 50 18.59 -7.21 -15.08
C GLU A 50 20.00 -6.69 -14.79
N VAL A 51 20.17 -5.93 -13.71
CA VAL A 51 21.45 -5.42 -13.20
C VAL A 51 21.93 -6.34 -12.08
N LYS A 52 22.64 -7.41 -12.46
CA LYS A 52 22.95 -8.56 -11.60
C LYS A 52 23.81 -8.24 -10.38
N ASP A 53 24.72 -7.29 -10.50
CA ASP A 53 25.59 -6.82 -9.41
C ASP A 53 24.83 -6.09 -8.30
N LYS A 54 23.60 -5.62 -8.59
CA LYS A 54 22.70 -5.02 -7.62
C LYS A 54 21.68 -6.00 -7.03
N ASN A 55 21.69 -7.25 -7.43
CA ASN A 55 20.82 -8.25 -6.83
C ASN A 55 21.21 -8.53 -5.37
N VAL A 56 20.22 -8.73 -4.52
CA VAL A 56 20.42 -9.17 -3.14
C VAL A 56 19.81 -10.56 -3.00
N LYS A 57 20.65 -11.55 -2.72
CA LYS A 57 20.23 -12.92 -2.43
C LYS A 57 20.53 -13.19 -0.97
N ASN A 58 19.50 -13.42 -0.17
CA ASN A 58 19.61 -13.67 1.26
C ASN A 58 19.16 -15.09 1.64
N SER A 59 18.34 -15.73 0.80
CA SER A 59 17.93 -17.13 0.96
C SER A 59 17.74 -17.79 -0.40
N ASP A 60 17.82 -19.11 -0.43
CA ASP A 60 17.46 -19.91 -1.62
C ASP A 60 15.95 -20.14 -1.70
N GLU A 61 15.24 -19.89 -0.63
CA GLU A 61 13.78 -20.01 -0.52
C GLU A 61 13.13 -18.62 -0.56
N GLY A 62 11.93 -18.58 -1.12
CA GLY A 62 11.11 -17.37 -1.19
C GLY A 62 11.16 -16.63 -2.52
N SER A 63 10.16 -15.81 -2.71
CA SER A 63 9.98 -15.01 -3.92
C SER A 63 10.93 -13.81 -3.94
N SER A 64 11.36 -13.42 -5.13
CA SER A 64 12.21 -12.24 -5.29
C SER A 64 11.36 -10.98 -5.38
N ASN A 65 11.67 -9.99 -4.56
CA ASN A 65 11.17 -8.63 -4.71
C ASN A 65 11.86 -7.94 -5.91
N ILE A 66 11.24 -6.92 -6.45
CA ILE A 66 11.68 -6.28 -7.67
C ILE A 66 11.84 -4.77 -7.45
N LEU A 67 12.96 -4.22 -7.90
CA LEU A 67 13.18 -2.79 -8.02
C LEU A 67 13.52 -2.46 -9.48
N ILE A 68 12.74 -1.56 -10.08
CA ILE A 68 12.91 -1.10 -11.46
C ILE A 68 13.37 0.36 -11.45
N GLU A 69 14.57 0.61 -11.96
CA GLU A 69 15.11 1.95 -12.21
C GLU A 69 14.67 2.41 -13.60
N GLY A 70 13.84 3.44 -13.66
CA GLY A 70 13.37 4.04 -14.91
C GLY A 70 12.10 4.84 -14.71
N ASP A 71 11.63 5.50 -15.78
CA ASP A 71 10.35 6.18 -15.73
C ASP A 71 9.22 5.20 -15.45
N ASN A 72 8.29 5.62 -14.62
CA ASN A 72 7.19 4.76 -14.18
C ASN A 72 6.19 4.43 -15.30
N TYR A 73 6.00 5.30 -16.31
CA TYR A 73 5.17 5.00 -17.46
C TYR A 73 5.75 3.83 -18.28
N HIS A 74 7.08 3.84 -18.52
CA HIS A 74 7.80 2.78 -19.21
C HIS A 74 7.78 1.47 -18.40
N SER A 75 8.06 1.56 -17.09
CA SER A 75 8.00 0.41 -16.18
C SER A 75 6.60 -0.22 -16.14
N LEU A 76 5.54 0.59 -16.01
CA LEU A 76 4.15 0.14 -16.05
C LEU A 76 3.78 -0.52 -17.38
N SER A 77 4.33 -0.03 -18.49
CA SER A 77 4.09 -0.60 -19.82
C SER A 77 4.63 -2.02 -19.91
N VAL A 78 5.85 -2.26 -19.41
CA VAL A 78 6.42 -3.62 -19.32
C VAL A 78 5.65 -4.48 -18.32
N LEU A 79 5.29 -3.94 -17.16
CA LEU A 79 4.51 -4.67 -16.16
C LEU A 79 3.14 -5.12 -16.70
N ASN A 80 2.56 -4.41 -17.66
CA ASN A 80 1.33 -4.86 -18.34
C ASN A 80 1.52 -6.14 -19.15
N TYR A 81 2.75 -6.45 -19.56
CA TYR A 81 3.06 -7.74 -20.16
C TYR A 81 3.34 -8.81 -19.10
N THR A 82 4.09 -8.49 -18.05
CA THR A 82 4.57 -9.45 -17.05
C THR A 82 3.59 -9.73 -15.93
N HIS A 83 2.88 -8.69 -15.45
CA HIS A 83 2.05 -8.73 -14.23
C HIS A 83 0.59 -8.33 -14.45
N ARG A 84 0.08 -8.37 -15.67
CA ARG A 84 -1.33 -8.07 -15.94
C ARG A 84 -2.25 -8.96 -15.11
N HIS A 85 -3.18 -8.34 -14.37
CA HIS A 85 -4.16 -9.01 -13.48
C HIS A 85 -3.55 -9.90 -12.39
N LYS A 86 -2.30 -9.64 -12.00
CA LYS A 86 -1.60 -10.37 -10.95
C LYS A 86 -1.41 -9.58 -9.65
N VAL A 87 -1.63 -8.27 -9.67
CA VAL A 87 -1.36 -7.36 -8.55
C VAL A 87 -2.56 -7.32 -7.59
N ASP A 88 -2.30 -7.53 -6.32
CA ASP A 88 -3.31 -7.46 -5.25
C ASP A 88 -3.54 -6.03 -4.79
N PHE A 89 -2.45 -5.26 -4.62
CA PHE A 89 -2.52 -3.91 -4.11
C PHE A 89 -1.52 -2.98 -4.82
N ILE A 90 -1.97 -1.79 -5.14
CA ILE A 90 -1.11 -0.69 -5.61
C ILE A 90 -1.15 0.41 -4.56
N TYR A 91 0.02 0.79 -4.07
CA TYR A 91 0.21 1.97 -3.24
C TYR A 91 1.06 2.95 -4.00
N ILE A 92 0.67 4.23 -4.07
CA ILE A 92 1.47 5.27 -4.68
C ILE A 92 1.38 6.59 -3.90
N ASP A 93 2.51 7.30 -3.91
CA ASP A 93 2.66 8.64 -3.38
C ASP A 93 3.20 9.57 -4.47
N PRO A 94 2.33 10.04 -5.40
CA PRO A 94 2.74 10.88 -6.51
C PRO A 94 3.15 12.28 -6.02
N PRO A 95 3.87 13.08 -6.84
CA PRO A 95 4.18 14.46 -6.50
C PRO A 95 2.90 15.28 -6.28
N TYR A 96 2.91 16.13 -5.24
CA TYR A 96 1.72 16.85 -4.78
C TYR A 96 1.43 18.16 -5.55
N ASN A 97 2.26 18.49 -6.53
CA ASN A 97 2.10 19.69 -7.38
C ASN A 97 2.09 20.99 -6.59
N THR A 98 2.90 21.07 -5.53
CA THR A 98 2.95 22.24 -4.64
C THR A 98 3.64 23.45 -5.26
N GLY A 99 4.33 23.27 -6.39
CA GLY A 99 5.14 24.25 -7.08
C GLY A 99 6.52 24.47 -6.43
N SER A 100 6.96 23.52 -5.59
CA SER A 100 8.26 23.58 -4.90
C SER A 100 9.37 22.89 -5.71
N LYS A 101 9.25 22.79 -7.03
CA LYS A 101 10.15 22.02 -7.92
C LYS A 101 10.22 20.54 -7.52
N ASP A 102 9.06 20.00 -7.12
CA ASP A 102 8.91 18.64 -6.62
C ASP A 102 8.72 17.61 -7.73
N TRP A 103 8.46 18.05 -8.97
CA TRP A 103 8.32 17.17 -10.11
C TRP A 103 8.57 17.87 -11.44
N LYS A 104 8.86 17.09 -12.49
CA LYS A 104 9.08 17.53 -13.86
C LYS A 104 8.01 17.01 -14.81
N TYR A 105 7.72 17.81 -15.81
CA TYR A 105 6.90 17.44 -16.96
C TYR A 105 7.67 17.79 -18.23
N ASN A 106 7.91 16.79 -19.09
CA ASN A 106 8.76 16.95 -20.29
C ASN A 106 10.14 17.56 -19.93
N ASN A 107 10.80 16.98 -18.91
CA ASN A 107 12.12 17.38 -18.39
C ASN A 107 12.18 18.77 -17.71
N ASP A 108 11.13 19.55 -17.73
CA ASP A 108 11.08 20.86 -17.07
C ASP A 108 10.33 20.79 -15.73
N TYR A 109 10.86 21.48 -14.71
CA TYR A 109 10.14 21.64 -13.45
C TYR A 109 8.86 22.45 -13.67
N VAL A 110 7.75 21.96 -13.13
CA VAL A 110 6.48 22.68 -13.18
C VAL A 110 6.47 23.76 -12.12
N ASP A 111 6.44 25.02 -12.57
CA ASP A 111 6.45 26.18 -11.70
C ASP A 111 5.10 26.40 -11.02
N LYS A 112 5.13 27.05 -9.84
CA LYS A 112 3.94 27.41 -9.08
C LYS A 112 3.00 28.32 -9.87
N GLU A 113 3.54 29.21 -10.67
CA GLU A 113 2.80 30.19 -11.47
C GLU A 113 2.40 29.64 -12.86
N ASP A 114 2.73 28.40 -13.19
CA ASP A 114 2.34 27.77 -14.45
C ASP A 114 0.80 27.66 -14.52
N PRO A 115 0.14 28.33 -15.46
CA PRO A 115 -1.32 28.33 -15.60
C PRO A 115 -1.88 26.93 -15.93
N TYR A 116 -1.05 26.04 -16.46
CA TYR A 116 -1.40 24.67 -16.85
C TYR A 116 -0.92 23.61 -15.85
N LYS A 117 -0.39 23.98 -14.69
CA LYS A 117 0.18 23.03 -13.73
C LYS A 117 -0.78 21.89 -13.34
N HIS A 118 -2.05 22.19 -13.10
CA HIS A 118 -3.06 21.19 -12.77
C HIS A 118 -3.38 20.28 -13.96
N THR A 119 -3.45 20.84 -15.16
CA THR A 119 -3.71 20.11 -16.41
C THR A 119 -2.55 19.17 -16.77
N LYS A 120 -1.31 19.66 -16.62
CA LYS A 120 -0.10 18.84 -16.79
C LYS A 120 -0.08 17.69 -15.78
N TRP A 121 -0.35 17.99 -14.51
CA TRP A 121 -0.40 16.99 -13.44
C TRP A 121 -1.47 15.93 -13.68
N LEU A 122 -2.68 16.33 -14.07
CA LEU A 122 -3.76 15.42 -14.41
C LEU A 122 -3.38 14.51 -15.59
N SER A 123 -2.76 15.06 -16.65
CA SER A 123 -2.30 14.26 -17.79
C SER A 123 -1.24 13.24 -17.37
N PHE A 124 -0.25 13.67 -16.58
CA PHE A 124 0.81 12.84 -16.03
C PHE A 124 0.26 11.66 -15.20
N ILE A 125 -0.63 11.93 -14.26
CA ILE A 125 -1.22 10.89 -13.40
C ILE A 125 -2.17 9.99 -14.19
N ASN A 126 -2.99 10.56 -15.08
CA ASN A 126 -3.95 9.80 -15.89
C ASN A 126 -3.28 8.72 -16.75
N HIS A 127 -2.19 9.07 -17.44
CA HIS A 127 -1.46 8.12 -18.28
C HIS A 127 -1.02 6.88 -17.47
N ARG A 128 -0.55 7.09 -16.24
CA ARG A 128 -0.06 6.02 -15.35
C ARG A 128 -1.18 5.22 -14.71
N LEU A 129 -2.24 5.88 -14.22
CA LEU A 129 -3.37 5.21 -13.58
C LEU A 129 -4.15 4.30 -14.53
N VAL A 130 -4.36 4.72 -15.78
CA VAL A 130 -5.04 3.92 -16.80
C VAL A 130 -4.29 2.60 -17.07
N ILE A 131 -2.95 2.67 -17.15
CA ILE A 131 -2.12 1.47 -17.35
C ILE A 131 -2.09 0.63 -16.06
N ALA A 132 -1.92 1.26 -14.90
CA ALA A 132 -1.84 0.60 -13.61
C ALA A 132 -3.10 -0.19 -13.26
N LYS A 133 -4.29 0.31 -13.60
CA LYS A 133 -5.56 -0.40 -13.41
C LYS A 133 -5.56 -1.80 -14.01
N ASN A 134 -4.87 -2.00 -15.16
CA ASN A 134 -4.80 -3.30 -15.82
C ASN A 134 -3.93 -4.32 -15.07
N LEU A 135 -3.05 -3.88 -14.16
CA LEU A 135 -2.22 -4.77 -13.35
C LEU A 135 -3.03 -5.44 -12.24
N LEU A 136 -4.02 -4.74 -11.69
CA LEU A 136 -4.82 -5.21 -10.56
C LEU A 136 -5.62 -6.47 -10.89
N LYS A 137 -5.72 -7.38 -9.93
CA LYS A 137 -6.71 -8.47 -9.90
C LYS A 137 -8.12 -7.90 -9.85
N GLN A 138 -9.15 -8.69 -10.10
CA GLN A 138 -10.55 -8.23 -9.97
C GLN A 138 -10.89 -7.73 -8.56
N THR A 139 -10.26 -8.29 -7.54
CA THR A 139 -10.38 -7.90 -6.13
C THR A 139 -9.36 -6.86 -5.70
N GLY A 140 -8.43 -6.49 -6.60
CA GLY A 140 -7.31 -5.61 -6.30
C GLY A 140 -7.75 -4.19 -5.99
N ILE A 141 -6.95 -3.52 -5.17
CA ILE A 141 -7.21 -2.15 -4.67
C ILE A 141 -6.02 -1.26 -5.01
N ILE A 142 -6.30 -0.01 -5.33
CA ILE A 142 -5.31 1.06 -5.39
C ILE A 142 -5.52 2.03 -4.23
N CYS A 143 -4.42 2.44 -3.60
CA CYS A 143 -4.35 3.54 -2.64
C CYS A 143 -3.44 4.62 -3.20
N VAL A 144 -3.94 5.85 -3.25
CA VAL A 144 -3.16 7.03 -3.67
C VAL A 144 -3.10 8.01 -2.52
N THR A 145 -1.89 8.35 -2.06
CA THR A 145 -1.71 9.40 -1.06
C THR A 145 -1.55 10.75 -1.75
N ILE A 146 -2.15 11.78 -1.17
CA ILE A 146 -2.15 13.15 -1.71
C ILE A 146 -2.43 14.17 -0.60
N ASP A 147 -1.97 15.41 -0.78
CA ASP A 147 -2.39 16.53 0.07
C ASP A 147 -3.63 17.27 -0.47
N ASP A 148 -3.97 18.41 0.12
CA ASP A 148 -5.13 19.20 -0.25
C ASP A 148 -4.97 19.95 -1.59
N TYR A 149 -3.76 20.08 -2.16
CA TYR A 149 -3.53 20.78 -3.42
C TYR A 149 -4.23 20.11 -4.61
N GLU A 150 -4.08 18.80 -4.73
CA GLU A 150 -4.64 18.04 -5.87
C GLU A 150 -5.70 17.00 -5.47
N MET A 151 -6.01 16.85 -4.18
CA MET A 151 -7.00 15.87 -3.70
C MET A 151 -8.35 15.95 -4.46
N PRO A 152 -8.97 17.11 -4.67
CA PRO A 152 -10.27 17.17 -5.34
C PRO A 152 -10.21 16.70 -6.79
N ARG A 153 -9.12 17.02 -7.50
CA ARG A 153 -8.92 16.64 -8.91
C ARG A 153 -8.58 15.17 -9.05
N LEU A 154 -7.73 14.65 -8.15
CA LEU A 154 -7.39 13.25 -8.09
C LEU A 154 -8.61 12.38 -7.81
N TRP A 155 -9.47 12.80 -6.89
CA TRP A 155 -10.70 12.10 -6.57
C TRP A 155 -11.56 11.90 -7.82
N LEU A 156 -11.85 12.98 -8.54
CA LEU A 156 -12.65 12.94 -9.75
C LEU A 156 -11.98 12.11 -10.87
N LEU A 157 -10.66 12.18 -10.99
CA LEU A 157 -9.91 11.34 -11.93
C LEU A 157 -10.00 9.85 -11.58
N LEU A 158 -9.91 9.50 -10.31
CA LEU A 158 -10.05 8.12 -9.84
C LEU A 158 -11.49 7.59 -10.09
N GLU A 159 -12.52 8.43 -9.89
CA GLU A 159 -13.90 8.09 -10.23
C GLU A 159 -14.07 7.84 -11.74
N GLU A 160 -13.46 8.66 -12.59
CA GLU A 160 -13.49 8.48 -14.05
C GLU A 160 -12.82 7.16 -14.46
N ILE A 161 -11.65 6.85 -13.89
CA ILE A 161 -10.87 5.68 -14.27
C ILE A 161 -11.45 4.40 -13.67
N PHE A 162 -11.76 4.38 -12.37
CA PHE A 162 -12.15 3.18 -11.63
C PHE A 162 -13.67 3.00 -11.53
N GLY A 163 -14.43 4.08 -11.64
CA GLY A 163 -15.88 4.15 -11.44
C GLY A 163 -16.25 4.57 -10.02
N GLU A 164 -17.21 5.46 -9.88
CA GLU A 164 -17.71 5.97 -8.59
C GLU A 164 -18.12 4.85 -7.61
N SER A 165 -18.79 3.82 -8.12
CA SER A 165 -19.25 2.66 -7.32
C SER A 165 -18.11 1.82 -6.73
N ASN A 166 -16.88 1.99 -7.20
CA ASN A 166 -15.69 1.30 -6.72
C ASN A 166 -14.86 2.15 -5.76
N ASN A 167 -15.37 3.31 -5.33
CA ASN A 167 -14.78 4.10 -4.26
C ASN A 167 -14.94 3.34 -2.93
N LEU A 168 -13.83 3.05 -2.26
CA LEU A 168 -13.79 2.29 -1.01
C LEU A 168 -13.61 3.20 0.21
N GLY A 169 -13.36 4.49 -0.02
CA GLY A 169 -13.25 5.50 1.04
C GLY A 169 -11.95 6.28 1.02
N VAL A 170 -11.89 7.25 1.91
CA VAL A 170 -10.73 8.11 2.13
C VAL A 170 -10.38 8.14 3.62
N VAL A 171 -9.08 8.15 3.89
CA VAL A 171 -8.53 8.27 5.24
C VAL A 171 -7.69 9.53 5.32
N ALA A 172 -7.92 10.37 6.34
CA ALA A 172 -7.03 11.47 6.69
C ALA A 172 -5.96 10.96 7.67
N ILE A 173 -4.69 11.05 7.29
CA ILE A 173 -3.55 10.56 8.07
C ILE A 173 -2.79 11.76 8.65
N ARG A 174 -2.69 11.86 9.96
CA ARG A 174 -1.94 12.92 10.63
C ARG A 174 -0.43 12.67 10.54
N ILE A 175 0.22 13.28 9.56
CA ILE A 175 1.65 13.10 9.27
C ILE A 175 2.56 14.12 9.96
N ASN A 176 2.02 15.29 10.32
CA ASN A 176 2.76 16.36 10.97
C ASN A 176 2.01 16.93 12.18
N PRO A 177 2.13 16.33 13.37
CA PRO A 177 1.40 16.76 14.57
C PRO A 177 1.64 18.21 14.98
N LYS A 178 2.81 18.78 14.64
CA LYS A 178 3.18 20.17 14.98
C LYS A 178 2.54 21.21 14.05
N GLY A 179 2.04 20.77 12.89
CA GLY A 179 1.52 21.65 11.84
C GLY A 179 2.60 22.49 11.14
N ARG A 180 2.24 23.12 10.04
CA ARG A 180 3.05 24.13 9.37
C ARG A 180 2.46 25.50 9.69
N LYS A 181 3.26 26.43 10.21
CA LYS A 181 2.83 27.80 10.41
C LYS A 181 2.54 28.43 9.06
N THR A 182 1.32 28.92 8.85
CA THR A 182 0.89 29.62 7.65
C THR A 182 0.20 30.92 8.05
N GLU A 183 0.49 32.02 7.38
CA GLU A 183 -0.07 33.32 7.74
C GLU A 183 -1.53 33.52 7.29
N ARG A 184 -1.96 32.81 6.25
CA ARG A 184 -3.27 33.03 5.60
C ARG A 184 -4.15 31.78 5.45
N LYS A 185 -3.68 30.59 5.86
CA LYS A 185 -4.41 29.33 5.66
C LYS A 185 -4.49 28.55 6.97
N VAL A 186 -5.41 27.61 7.01
CA VAL A 186 -5.46 26.62 8.08
C VAL A 186 -4.16 25.82 8.08
N SER A 187 -3.59 25.57 9.26
CA SER A 187 -2.37 24.78 9.42
C SER A 187 -2.63 23.32 9.05
N LEU A 188 -1.95 22.83 8.02
CA LEU A 188 -2.09 21.47 7.54
C LEU A 188 -1.25 20.52 8.38
N ILE A 189 -1.90 19.49 8.90
CA ILE A 189 -1.29 18.46 9.75
C ILE A 189 -1.44 17.06 9.19
N HIS A 190 -2.19 16.90 8.09
CA HIS A 190 -2.57 15.61 7.52
C HIS A 190 -2.38 15.56 6.00
N GLU A 191 -2.47 14.38 5.49
CA GLU A 191 -2.62 14.05 4.07
C GLU A 191 -3.78 13.05 3.92
N TYR A 192 -4.17 12.76 2.70
CA TYR A 192 -5.24 11.82 2.39
C TYR A 192 -4.68 10.55 1.77
N ALA A 193 -5.26 9.40 2.14
CA ALA A 193 -5.12 8.14 1.44
C ALA A 193 -6.48 7.78 0.83
N ILE A 194 -6.55 7.73 -0.50
CA ILE A 194 -7.78 7.49 -1.25
C ILE A 194 -7.76 6.07 -1.79
N PHE A 195 -8.80 5.28 -1.50
CA PHE A 195 -8.88 3.87 -1.86
C PHE A 195 -9.94 3.63 -2.92
N PHE A 196 -9.54 2.98 -4.03
CA PHE A 196 -10.44 2.53 -5.07
C PHE A 196 -10.23 1.05 -5.38
N GLY A 197 -11.33 0.32 -5.54
CA GLY A 197 -11.31 -1.04 -6.04
C GLY A 197 -11.22 -1.10 -7.55
N ARG A 198 -10.64 -2.16 -8.09
CA ARG A 198 -10.70 -2.40 -9.52
C ARG A 198 -12.12 -2.71 -10.00
N THR A 199 -12.88 -3.47 -9.22
CA THR A 199 -14.27 -3.85 -9.49
C THR A 199 -15.06 -3.87 -8.16
N ASN A 200 -16.37 -4.10 -8.24
CA ASN A 200 -17.24 -4.29 -7.09
C ASN A 200 -16.92 -5.52 -6.21
N LYS A 201 -15.94 -6.35 -6.63
CA LYS A 201 -15.42 -7.46 -5.80
C LYS A 201 -14.35 -7.02 -4.82
N SER A 202 -13.79 -5.82 -4.99
CA SER A 202 -12.80 -5.25 -4.06
C SER A 202 -13.48 -4.82 -2.75
N LYS A 203 -12.83 -5.10 -1.63
CA LYS A 203 -13.38 -4.79 -0.29
C LYS A 203 -12.26 -4.37 0.65
N ILE A 204 -12.52 -3.39 1.49
CA ILE A 204 -11.65 -3.03 2.61
C ILE A 204 -11.78 -4.09 3.70
N ASN A 205 -10.64 -4.53 4.23
CA ASN A 205 -10.58 -5.48 5.32
C ASN A 205 -10.89 -4.81 6.66
N LYS A 206 -11.47 -5.57 7.56
CA LYS A 206 -11.56 -5.18 8.94
C LYS A 206 -10.17 -5.33 9.60
N LEU A 207 -9.79 -4.35 10.40
CA LEU A 207 -8.58 -4.45 11.19
C LEU A 207 -8.83 -5.37 12.38
N SER A 208 -7.94 -6.35 12.58
CA SER A 208 -7.97 -7.15 13.80
C SER A 208 -7.81 -6.22 14.99
N VAL A 209 -8.72 -6.34 15.93
CA VAL A 209 -8.57 -5.66 17.21
C VAL A 209 -7.37 -6.30 17.90
N GLU A 210 -6.30 -5.54 18.17
CA GLU A 210 -5.24 -6.00 19.06
C GLU A 210 -5.86 -6.17 20.45
N MET A 211 -6.29 -7.40 20.75
CA MET A 211 -7.01 -7.74 21.97
C MET A 211 -6.17 -7.48 23.22
N GLU A 212 -4.82 -7.47 23.08
CA GLU A 212 -3.90 -7.20 24.19
C GLU A 212 -4.06 -5.76 24.74
N ASN A 213 -4.42 -4.79 23.93
CA ASN A 213 -4.63 -3.40 24.36
C ASN A 213 -6.07 -3.10 24.84
N LYS A 214 -7.04 -4.01 24.60
CA LYS A 214 -8.45 -3.86 25.03
C LYS A 214 -8.85 -4.85 26.14
N THR A 215 -7.92 -5.58 26.72
CA THR A 215 -8.17 -6.66 27.71
C THR A 215 -8.95 -6.25 28.96
N HIS A 216 -9.00 -4.95 29.30
CA HIS A 216 -9.79 -4.48 30.45
C HIS A 216 -11.31 -4.65 30.29
N HIS A 217 -11.82 -4.83 29.07
CA HIS A 217 -13.25 -4.94 28.79
C HIS A 217 -13.69 -6.28 28.19
N TYR A 218 -12.77 -7.02 27.55
CA TYR A 218 -13.04 -8.31 26.96
C TYR A 218 -12.74 -9.46 27.92
N LYS A 219 -13.49 -10.57 27.81
CA LYS A 219 -13.30 -11.80 28.58
C LYS A 219 -13.18 -12.97 27.61
N LYS A 220 -12.50 -14.03 28.03
CA LYS A 220 -12.52 -15.31 27.31
C LYS A 220 -13.65 -16.19 27.85
N ASP A 221 -14.35 -16.89 26.97
CA ASP A 221 -15.30 -17.92 27.37
C ASP A 221 -14.58 -19.27 27.63
N GLU A 222 -15.35 -20.31 27.95
CA GLU A 222 -14.84 -21.66 28.23
C GLU A 222 -14.14 -22.32 27.03
N ASN A 223 -14.43 -21.85 25.80
CA ASN A 223 -13.80 -22.31 24.57
C ASN A 223 -12.57 -21.47 24.20
N GLY A 224 -12.20 -20.49 25.01
CA GLY A 224 -11.09 -19.56 24.74
C GLY A 224 -11.45 -18.41 23.78
N GLU A 225 -12.72 -18.28 23.37
CA GLU A 225 -13.17 -17.21 22.49
C GLU A 225 -13.34 -15.89 23.25
N TRP A 226 -12.88 -14.80 22.66
CA TRP A 226 -13.04 -13.47 23.23
C TRP A 226 -14.44 -12.93 23.02
N PHE A 227 -15.01 -12.33 24.06
CA PHE A 227 -16.29 -11.63 24.00
C PHE A 227 -16.29 -10.36 24.86
N LEU A 228 -17.13 -9.41 24.49
CA LEU A 228 -17.39 -8.22 25.27
C LEU A 228 -18.67 -8.42 26.10
N PRO A 229 -18.59 -8.43 27.44
CA PRO A 229 -19.79 -8.40 28.30
C PRO A 229 -20.63 -7.18 27.97
N THR A 230 -21.82 -7.39 27.45
CA THR A 230 -22.67 -6.30 26.99
C THR A 230 -24.05 -6.38 27.65
N ASN A 231 -24.56 -5.23 28.16
CA ASN A 231 -25.88 -5.18 28.71
C ASN A 231 -26.94 -5.45 27.63
N LEU A 232 -27.86 -6.37 27.92
CA LEU A 232 -28.91 -6.77 26.99
C LEU A 232 -29.90 -5.62 26.72
N ARG A 233 -30.06 -4.67 27.64
CA ARG A 233 -30.84 -3.44 27.41
C ARG A 233 -30.22 -2.60 26.29
N LYS A 234 -31.02 -2.21 25.31
CA LYS A 234 -30.56 -1.36 24.21
C LYS A 234 -30.42 0.10 24.70
N PRO A 235 -29.27 0.75 24.57
CA PRO A 235 -29.08 2.18 24.83
C PRO A 235 -29.52 3.03 23.62
N GLY A 236 -29.58 4.36 23.81
CA GLY A 236 -29.80 5.34 22.75
C GLY A 236 -31.24 5.79 22.57
N ALA A 237 -31.44 6.87 21.84
CA ALA A 237 -32.76 7.51 21.66
C ALA A 237 -33.76 6.61 20.91
N ASP A 238 -33.29 5.73 20.05
CA ASP A 238 -34.08 4.77 19.26
C ASP A 238 -34.49 3.51 20.04
N SER A 239 -34.17 3.44 21.32
CA SER A 239 -34.45 2.31 22.22
C SER A 239 -35.63 2.52 23.17
N LEU A 240 -36.40 3.57 23.00
CA LEU A 240 -37.60 3.82 23.84
C LEU A 240 -38.65 2.73 23.63
N ALA A 241 -39.23 2.25 24.74
CA ALA A 241 -40.28 1.24 24.71
C ALA A 241 -41.57 1.76 24.08
N LEU A 242 -41.88 3.04 24.26
CA LEU A 242 -43.02 3.71 23.64
C LEU A 242 -42.65 4.17 22.24
N LYS A 243 -43.31 3.61 21.24
CA LYS A 243 -43.11 3.97 19.82
C LYS A 243 -43.86 5.28 19.50
N LYS A 244 -43.48 5.96 18.40
CA LYS A 244 -44.13 7.20 17.93
C LYS A 244 -45.63 7.06 17.67
N ASN A 245 -46.13 5.85 17.41
CA ASN A 245 -47.55 5.53 17.22
C ASN A 245 -48.31 5.22 18.52
N GLY A 246 -47.76 5.50 19.68
CA GLY A 246 -48.37 5.28 21.00
C GLY A 246 -48.38 3.82 21.49
N LYS A 247 -47.85 2.85 20.69
CA LYS A 247 -47.79 1.44 21.09
C LYS A 247 -46.51 1.12 21.84
N ILE A 248 -46.59 0.26 22.83
CA ILE A 248 -45.44 -0.28 23.54
C ILE A 248 -44.77 -1.36 22.66
N SER A 249 -43.45 -1.34 22.58
CA SER A 249 -42.70 -2.32 21.82
C SER A 249 -42.84 -3.74 22.39
N ASP A 250 -42.94 -4.74 21.52
CA ASP A 250 -42.93 -6.16 21.84
C ASP A 250 -41.60 -6.61 22.53
N ARG A 251 -40.54 -5.80 22.42
CA ARG A 251 -39.28 -5.99 23.14
C ARG A 251 -39.23 -5.35 24.53
N TYR A 252 -40.35 -4.85 25.05
CA TYR A 252 -40.48 -4.39 26.41
C TYR A 252 -41.28 -5.42 27.23
N TYR A 253 -40.57 -6.35 27.86
CA TYR A 253 -41.12 -7.44 28.68
C TYR A 253 -40.20 -7.73 29.85
N PRO A 254 -40.72 -8.36 30.93
CA PRO A 254 -39.85 -8.76 32.05
C PRO A 254 -39.04 -10.00 31.73
N ILE A 255 -37.80 -10.02 32.24
CA ILE A 255 -36.99 -11.23 32.39
C ILE A 255 -36.98 -11.56 33.89
N TYR A 256 -37.19 -12.82 34.22
CA TYR A 256 -37.22 -13.29 35.61
C TYR A 256 -35.91 -13.99 35.93
N VAL A 257 -35.35 -13.73 37.11
CA VAL A 257 -34.08 -14.30 37.58
C VAL A 257 -34.28 -14.92 38.95
N ASN A 258 -33.73 -16.08 39.18
CA ASN A 258 -33.68 -16.70 40.51
C ASN A 258 -32.44 -16.14 41.24
N SER A 259 -32.67 -15.46 42.37
CA SER A 259 -31.60 -14.81 43.14
C SER A 259 -30.55 -15.78 43.67
N LYS A 260 -30.95 -17.04 43.99
CA LYS A 260 -30.07 -18.04 44.61
C LYS A 260 -29.09 -18.69 43.63
N ASN A 261 -29.46 -18.83 42.37
CA ASN A 261 -28.65 -19.59 41.40
C ASN A 261 -28.48 -18.89 40.03
N GLY A 262 -28.94 -17.65 39.88
CA GLY A 262 -28.78 -16.87 38.65
C GLY A 262 -29.58 -17.38 37.44
N LYS A 263 -30.45 -18.41 37.61
CA LYS A 263 -31.27 -18.94 36.49
C LYS A 263 -32.18 -17.86 35.91
N ILE A 264 -32.19 -17.78 34.57
CA ILE A 264 -32.94 -16.79 33.79
C ILE A 264 -34.13 -17.48 33.10
N SER A 265 -35.31 -16.83 33.10
CA SER A 265 -36.46 -17.27 32.32
C SER A 265 -37.28 -16.07 31.86
N ILE A 266 -37.91 -16.20 30.70
CA ILE A 266 -38.94 -15.23 30.23
C ILE A 266 -40.38 -15.72 30.51
N THR A 267 -40.55 -16.98 30.80
CA THR A 267 -41.85 -17.63 31.06
C THR A 267 -42.08 -17.97 32.53
N LYS A 268 -41.09 -18.58 33.18
CA LYS A 268 -41.16 -19.00 34.59
C LYS A 268 -40.87 -17.81 35.50
N LYS A 269 -41.83 -17.46 36.37
CA LYS A 269 -41.67 -16.38 37.35
C LYS A 269 -40.71 -16.82 38.46
N PHE A 270 -39.59 -16.11 38.56
CA PHE A 270 -38.64 -16.18 39.68
C PHE A 270 -38.78 -14.93 40.56
N ASP A 271 -38.02 -14.87 41.63
CA ASP A 271 -38.10 -13.84 42.68
C ASP A 271 -37.64 -12.44 42.20
N ILE A 272 -36.70 -12.34 41.26
CA ILE A 272 -36.28 -11.06 40.70
C ILE A 272 -36.93 -10.85 39.33
N LYS A 273 -37.56 -9.67 39.16
CA LYS A 273 -38.21 -9.28 37.91
C LYS A 273 -37.48 -8.06 37.31
N ILE A 274 -36.85 -8.24 36.16
CA ILE A 274 -36.02 -7.21 35.52
C ILE A 274 -36.70 -6.72 34.24
N PHE A 275 -36.92 -5.40 34.14
CA PHE A 275 -37.34 -4.72 32.93
C PHE A 275 -36.15 -3.93 32.31
N PRO A 276 -36.17 -3.64 31.01
CA PRO A 276 -35.13 -2.81 30.38
C PRO A 276 -35.40 -1.32 30.72
N ILE A 277 -35.06 -0.91 31.93
CA ILE A 277 -35.17 0.46 32.42
C ILE A 277 -33.78 1.04 32.56
N ASP A 278 -33.56 2.28 32.10
CA ASP A 278 -32.29 2.95 32.24
C ASP A 278 -32.09 3.62 33.61
N ALA A 279 -30.91 4.21 33.83
CA ALA A 279 -30.59 4.86 35.11
C ALA A 279 -31.49 6.07 35.42
N ASN A 280 -32.15 6.66 34.41
CA ASN A 280 -33.09 7.77 34.56
C ASN A 280 -34.53 7.31 34.69
N GLY A 281 -34.78 6.01 34.85
CA GLY A 281 -36.13 5.45 34.98
C GLY A 281 -36.88 5.33 33.65
N GLN A 282 -36.23 5.60 32.51
CA GLN A 282 -36.92 5.52 31.22
C GLN A 282 -37.05 4.06 30.74
N LYS A 283 -38.21 3.71 30.26
CA LYS A 283 -38.53 2.40 29.70
C LYS A 283 -37.85 2.25 28.33
N ARG A 284 -36.94 1.31 28.25
CA ARG A 284 -36.16 0.96 27.04
C ARG A 284 -36.62 -0.38 26.48
N ILE A 285 -36.00 -0.90 25.47
CA ILE A 285 -36.25 -2.22 24.90
C ILE A 285 -35.03 -3.14 25.10
N TRP A 286 -35.28 -4.44 25.06
CA TRP A 286 -34.21 -5.42 24.94
C TRP A 286 -33.60 -5.41 23.52
N ARG A 287 -32.33 -5.75 23.40
CA ARG A 287 -31.64 -5.84 22.09
C ARG A 287 -32.18 -6.97 21.22
N ARG A 288 -32.78 -7.99 21.82
CA ARG A 288 -33.27 -9.22 21.18
C ARG A 288 -34.73 -9.51 21.52
N GLY A 289 -35.39 -10.31 20.69
CA GLY A 289 -36.71 -10.84 20.94
C GLY A 289 -36.67 -11.99 21.95
N LYS A 290 -37.85 -12.43 22.40
CA LYS A 290 -38.02 -13.46 23.46
C LYS A 290 -37.34 -14.80 23.05
N GLU A 291 -37.58 -15.26 21.83
CA GLU A 291 -37.10 -16.54 21.32
C GLU A 291 -35.55 -16.58 21.29
N VAL A 292 -34.93 -15.50 20.78
CA VAL A 292 -33.47 -15.38 20.73
C VAL A 292 -32.85 -15.35 22.13
N ILE A 293 -33.53 -14.73 23.11
CA ILE A 293 -33.02 -14.69 24.49
C ILE A 293 -33.04 -16.09 25.13
N GLU A 294 -34.06 -16.90 24.86
CA GLU A 294 -34.10 -18.27 25.36
C GLU A 294 -32.98 -19.14 24.75
N GLU A 295 -32.73 -18.97 23.45
CA GLU A 295 -31.63 -19.63 22.77
C GLU A 295 -30.26 -19.22 23.35
N MET A 296 -30.02 -17.91 23.50
CA MET A 296 -28.80 -17.37 24.09
C MET A 296 -28.59 -17.83 25.54
N TYR A 297 -29.65 -18.02 26.30
CA TYR A 297 -29.54 -18.56 27.64
C TYR A 297 -29.16 -20.05 27.63
N LYS A 298 -29.75 -20.84 26.74
CA LYS A 298 -29.43 -22.28 26.59
C LYS A 298 -28.00 -22.50 26.11
N SER A 299 -27.48 -21.62 25.24
CA SER A 299 -26.09 -21.69 24.75
C SER A 299 -25.04 -21.17 25.74
N GLY A 300 -25.46 -20.62 26.90
CA GLY A 300 -24.54 -20.02 27.87
C GLY A 300 -24.01 -18.65 27.47
N ASP A 301 -24.63 -18.01 26.46
CA ASP A 301 -24.24 -16.67 26.00
C ASP A 301 -24.95 -15.54 26.76
N LEU A 302 -25.85 -15.85 27.70
CA LEU A 302 -26.59 -14.91 28.48
C LEU A 302 -26.49 -15.25 29.97
N TRP A 303 -26.21 -14.24 30.81
CA TRP A 303 -26.16 -14.43 32.25
C TRP A 303 -26.68 -13.22 33.02
N TYR A 304 -27.06 -13.46 34.29
CA TYR A 304 -27.41 -12.43 35.25
C TYR A 304 -26.18 -11.92 35.98
N GLN A 305 -26.12 -10.63 36.22
CA GLN A 305 -25.10 -10.01 37.06
C GLN A 305 -25.68 -8.84 37.84
N GLU A 306 -25.33 -8.71 39.10
CA GLU A 306 -25.58 -7.52 39.88
C GLU A 306 -24.35 -6.61 39.81
N ILE A 307 -24.53 -5.36 39.36
CA ILE A 307 -23.50 -4.36 39.24
C ILE A 307 -23.91 -3.13 40.04
N ARG A 308 -23.18 -2.82 41.10
CA ARG A 308 -23.43 -1.65 41.97
C ARG A 308 -24.90 -1.57 42.44
N GLY A 309 -25.43 -2.68 42.92
CA GLY A 309 -26.83 -2.77 43.41
C GLY A 309 -27.90 -2.74 42.32
N THR A 310 -27.51 -2.82 41.05
CA THR A 310 -28.44 -2.85 39.91
C THR A 310 -28.45 -4.22 39.27
N HIS A 311 -29.61 -4.85 39.18
CA HIS A 311 -29.81 -6.13 38.49
C HIS A 311 -29.72 -5.97 36.98
N GLN A 312 -28.83 -6.65 36.31
CA GLN A 312 -28.60 -6.54 34.89
C GLN A 312 -28.51 -7.92 34.22
N ILE A 313 -29.02 -7.98 32.98
CA ILE A 313 -28.81 -9.12 32.11
C ILE A 313 -27.67 -8.75 31.15
N GLN A 314 -26.63 -9.56 31.15
CA GLN A 314 -25.47 -9.42 30.27
C GLN A 314 -25.49 -10.53 29.23
N PHE A 315 -24.92 -10.25 28.06
CA PHE A 315 -24.70 -11.28 27.04
C PHE A 315 -23.28 -11.20 26.47
N LYS A 316 -22.81 -12.33 25.94
CA LYS A 316 -21.54 -12.42 25.23
C LYS A 316 -21.71 -11.77 23.85
N PHE A 317 -21.18 -10.57 23.70
CA PHE A 317 -21.11 -9.94 22.39
C PHE A 317 -19.83 -10.43 21.70
N LYS A 318 -19.97 -11.44 20.84
CA LYS A 318 -18.87 -12.01 20.05
C LYS A 318 -18.57 -11.17 18.78
N GLY A 319 -19.41 -10.15 18.49
CA GLY A 319 -19.16 -9.19 17.45
C GLY A 319 -18.03 -8.24 17.83
N GLY A 320 -17.09 -8.01 16.90
CA GLY A 320 -15.85 -7.26 17.14
C GLY A 320 -14.61 -8.15 17.22
N THR A 321 -14.77 -9.48 17.37
CA THR A 321 -13.67 -10.44 17.19
C THR A 321 -13.27 -10.60 15.73
N ASP A 322 -14.18 -10.35 14.79
CA ASP A 322 -13.93 -10.33 13.34
C ASP A 322 -13.21 -9.05 12.86
N GLY A 323 -12.76 -8.20 13.80
CA GLY A 323 -12.16 -6.91 13.50
C GLY A 323 -13.19 -5.77 13.34
N GLU A 324 -12.70 -4.54 13.46
CA GLU A 324 -13.45 -3.33 13.26
C GLU A 324 -13.17 -2.72 11.87
N PRO A 325 -14.16 -2.10 11.20
CA PRO A 325 -13.86 -1.33 10.00
C PRO A 325 -12.81 -0.26 10.30
N PRO A 326 -11.84 0.00 9.41
CA PRO A 326 -10.86 1.05 9.60
C PRO A 326 -11.56 2.40 9.72
N GLN A 327 -11.05 3.25 10.62
CA GLN A 327 -11.56 4.60 10.79
C GLN A 327 -11.03 5.52 9.68
N SER A 328 -11.81 6.53 9.32
CA SER A 328 -11.44 7.51 8.29
C SER A 328 -10.42 8.56 8.76
N MET A 329 -9.97 8.53 10.01
CA MET A 329 -8.99 9.45 10.57
C MET A 329 -7.95 8.68 11.40
N TRP A 330 -6.68 8.78 10.99
CA TRP A 330 -5.56 8.15 11.67
C TRP A 330 -4.69 9.21 12.35
N THR A 331 -4.68 9.20 13.68
CA THR A 331 -4.05 10.25 14.49
C THR A 331 -2.87 9.75 15.34
N ASP A 332 -2.52 8.46 15.23
CA ASP A 332 -1.40 7.88 15.97
C ASP A 332 -0.07 8.57 15.59
N SER A 333 0.78 8.77 16.57
CA SER A 333 2.11 9.37 16.40
C SER A 333 3.04 8.56 15.50
N LYS A 334 2.82 7.24 15.38
CA LYS A 334 3.57 6.34 14.48
C LYS A 334 3.46 6.72 12.99
N PHE A 335 2.45 7.50 12.61
CA PHE A 335 2.27 7.97 11.23
C PHE A 335 3.07 9.23 10.91
N SER A 336 3.75 9.84 11.88
CA SER A 336 4.56 11.04 11.68
C SER A 336 5.67 10.82 10.65
N ALA A 337 5.64 11.60 9.56
CA ALA A 337 6.64 11.53 8.50
C ALA A 337 8.04 11.94 8.99
N SER A 338 8.15 12.93 9.89
CA SER A 338 9.43 13.36 10.44
C SER A 338 10.05 12.33 11.38
N GLU A 339 9.26 11.79 12.32
CA GLU A 339 9.76 10.86 13.34
C GLU A 339 9.98 9.44 12.79
N HIS A 340 9.04 8.95 12.02
CA HIS A 340 9.04 7.58 11.51
C HIS A 340 9.33 7.45 10.00
N GLY A 341 9.39 8.57 9.27
CA GLY A 341 9.86 8.63 7.89
C GLY A 341 11.33 9.04 7.83
N THR A 342 11.62 10.34 7.98
CA THR A 342 12.96 10.93 7.79
C THR A 342 13.99 10.34 8.76
N LYS A 343 13.71 10.32 10.07
CA LYS A 343 14.68 9.79 11.05
C LYS A 343 14.95 8.29 10.87
N VAL A 344 13.97 7.53 10.40
CA VAL A 344 14.14 6.10 10.12
C VAL A 344 15.02 5.91 8.88
N LEU A 345 14.77 6.67 7.82
CA LEU A 345 15.58 6.63 6.59
C LEU A 345 17.03 7.03 6.87
N ASP A 346 17.25 8.13 7.61
CA ASP A 346 18.57 8.60 7.99
C ASP A 346 19.37 7.52 8.75
N LYS A 347 18.71 6.79 9.68
CA LYS A 347 19.33 5.68 10.41
C LYS A 347 19.71 4.51 9.52
N ILE A 348 18.85 4.18 8.53
CA ILE A 348 19.08 3.07 7.60
C ILE A 348 20.23 3.39 6.64
N LEU A 349 20.31 4.62 6.15
CA LEU A 349 21.34 5.06 5.20
C LEU A 349 22.65 5.47 5.91
N GLY A 350 22.61 5.78 7.20
CA GLY A 350 23.74 6.33 7.95
C GLY A 350 24.05 7.80 7.64
N GLU A 351 23.25 8.44 6.80
CA GLU A 351 23.41 9.81 6.33
C GLU A 351 22.10 10.59 6.48
N ARG A 352 22.19 11.91 6.68
CA ARG A 352 21.01 12.78 6.83
C ARG A 352 20.63 13.45 5.52
N GLU A 353 19.34 13.76 5.40
CA GLU A 353 18.80 14.63 4.34
C GLU A 353 19.05 14.16 2.90
N LYS A 354 19.27 12.85 2.71
CA LYS A 354 19.40 12.26 1.37
C LYS A 354 18.09 12.26 0.57
N PHE A 355 16.95 12.33 1.28
CA PHE A 355 15.64 12.37 0.65
C PHE A 355 14.65 13.17 1.48
N ASN A 356 13.91 14.06 0.83
CA ASN A 356 12.91 14.92 1.47
C ASN A 356 11.58 14.18 1.62
N TYR A 357 10.99 14.26 2.82
CA TYR A 357 9.63 13.82 3.13
C TYR A 357 9.33 12.33 2.87
N PRO A 358 10.18 11.38 3.27
CA PRO A 358 9.83 9.96 3.18
C PRO A 358 8.62 9.68 4.06
N LYS A 359 7.72 8.82 3.58
CA LYS A 359 6.55 8.38 4.35
C LYS A 359 6.96 7.52 5.54
N SER A 360 6.13 7.49 6.57
CA SER A 360 6.25 6.51 7.64
C SER A 360 5.95 5.11 7.12
N PRO A 361 6.83 4.10 7.32
CA PRO A 361 6.51 2.71 7.00
C PRO A 361 5.23 2.20 7.68
N HIS A 362 4.92 2.70 8.89
CA HIS A 362 3.71 2.32 9.61
C HIS A 362 2.43 2.81 8.91
N ALA A 363 2.46 4.00 8.27
CA ALA A 363 1.31 4.48 7.49
C ALA A 363 1.08 3.60 6.25
N VAL A 364 2.16 3.22 5.56
CA VAL A 364 2.09 2.34 4.40
C VAL A 364 1.66 0.92 4.80
N GLU A 365 2.21 0.39 5.91
CA GLU A 365 1.79 -0.91 6.48
C GLU A 365 0.29 -0.94 6.75
N GLU A 366 -0.26 0.12 7.36
CA GLU A 366 -1.69 0.20 7.66
C GLU A 366 -2.54 0.28 6.38
N CYS A 367 -2.10 1.03 5.35
CA CYS A 367 -2.75 1.04 4.04
C CYS A 367 -2.76 -0.37 3.40
N ILE A 368 -1.66 -1.13 3.51
CA ILE A 368 -1.59 -2.51 3.00
C ILE A 368 -2.55 -3.41 3.78
N ARG A 369 -2.56 -3.34 5.12
CA ARG A 369 -3.40 -4.18 5.99
C ARG A 369 -4.89 -4.04 5.70
N ILE A 370 -5.36 -2.81 5.51
CA ILE A 370 -6.79 -2.57 5.22
C ILE A 370 -7.18 -2.93 3.78
N ALA A 371 -6.23 -2.92 2.84
CA ALA A 371 -6.49 -3.19 1.45
C ALA A 371 -6.24 -4.67 1.05
N CYS A 372 -5.35 -5.38 1.75
CA CYS A 372 -4.93 -6.71 1.35
C CYS A 372 -4.50 -7.56 2.56
N ASP A 373 -5.25 -8.62 2.85
CA ASP A 373 -4.96 -9.62 3.89
C ASP A 373 -4.16 -10.83 3.39
N ASN A 374 -3.99 -10.93 2.06
CA ASN A 374 -3.23 -12.02 1.45
C ASN A 374 -1.74 -11.94 1.82
N LYS A 375 -1.25 -12.93 2.55
CA LYS A 375 0.16 -13.03 2.96
C LYS A 375 1.12 -13.34 1.81
N ASN A 376 0.61 -13.70 0.63
CA ASN A 376 1.37 -13.93 -0.61
C ASN A 376 1.02 -12.87 -1.69
N ALA A 377 0.61 -11.69 -1.28
CA ALA A 377 0.18 -10.61 -2.18
C ALA A 377 1.35 -10.05 -3.01
N VAL A 378 1.02 -9.62 -4.21
CA VAL A 378 1.90 -8.79 -5.05
C VAL A 378 1.49 -7.33 -4.88
N ILE A 379 2.42 -6.51 -4.39
CA ILE A 379 2.23 -5.10 -4.07
C ILE A 379 3.10 -4.26 -5.02
N VAL A 380 2.52 -3.27 -5.68
CA VAL A 380 3.23 -2.40 -6.62
C VAL A 380 3.23 -0.97 -6.11
N ASP A 381 4.40 -0.33 -6.19
CA ASP A 381 4.56 1.11 -5.99
C ASP A 381 5.38 1.69 -7.14
N PHE A 382 4.72 2.43 -8.03
CA PHE A 382 5.38 3.04 -9.18
C PHE A 382 5.73 4.53 -8.97
N PHE A 383 5.62 5.00 -7.75
CA PHE A 383 6.20 6.25 -7.25
C PHE A 383 7.04 5.98 -6.00
N ALA A 384 7.88 4.94 -6.06
CA ALA A 384 8.53 4.37 -4.88
C ALA A 384 9.45 5.34 -4.12
N GLY A 385 9.97 6.38 -4.79
CA GLY A 385 10.79 7.40 -4.15
C GLY A 385 11.91 6.79 -3.30
N SER A 386 11.80 6.93 -1.99
CA SER A 386 12.79 6.36 -1.05
C SER A 386 12.59 4.86 -0.74
N GLY A 387 11.61 4.16 -1.34
CA GLY A 387 11.36 2.73 -1.12
C GLY A 387 10.62 2.39 0.19
N THR A 388 9.80 3.30 0.71
CA THR A 388 9.07 3.07 1.97
C THR A 388 8.14 1.87 1.88
N THR A 389 7.47 1.67 0.75
CA THR A 389 6.56 0.54 0.51
C THR A 389 7.28 -0.80 0.59
N GLY A 390 8.46 -0.91 -0.02
CA GLY A 390 9.26 -2.13 0.07
C GLY A 390 9.71 -2.42 1.51
N HIS A 391 10.12 -1.40 2.25
CA HIS A 391 10.48 -1.53 3.67
C HIS A 391 9.27 -2.03 4.49
N ALA A 392 8.09 -1.43 4.32
CA ALA A 392 6.87 -1.85 5.01
C ALA A 392 6.51 -3.32 4.72
N VAL A 393 6.59 -3.75 3.46
CA VAL A 393 6.32 -5.15 3.06
C VAL A 393 7.29 -6.13 3.72
N LEU A 394 8.58 -5.82 3.74
CA LEU A 394 9.60 -6.67 4.38
C LEU A 394 9.35 -6.79 5.88
N GLU A 395 9.04 -5.69 6.57
CA GLU A 395 8.70 -5.70 7.99
C GLU A 395 7.42 -6.50 8.28
N MET A 396 6.39 -6.36 7.44
CA MET A 396 5.17 -7.17 7.57
C MET A 396 5.46 -8.66 7.44
N ASN A 397 6.24 -9.06 6.44
CA ASN A 397 6.61 -10.46 6.22
C ASN A 397 7.36 -11.03 7.43
N LYS A 398 8.31 -10.27 8.01
CA LYS A 398 9.01 -10.66 9.24
C LYS A 398 8.06 -10.82 10.42
N LYS A 399 7.08 -9.92 10.58
CA LYS A 399 6.13 -9.92 11.71
C LYS A 399 5.15 -11.08 11.68
N ASP A 400 4.62 -11.43 10.50
CA ASP A 400 3.50 -12.38 10.38
C ASP A 400 3.83 -13.65 9.59
N GLY A 401 5.12 -13.85 9.21
CA GLY A 401 5.58 -15.01 8.44
C GLY A 401 5.03 -15.02 7.01
N GLY A 402 4.61 -13.88 6.47
CA GLY A 402 4.11 -13.76 5.10
C GLY A 402 5.22 -13.81 4.06
N ASN A 403 4.82 -14.03 2.80
CA ASN A 403 5.69 -14.03 1.62
C ASN A 403 5.17 -13.04 0.56
N ARG A 404 4.76 -11.84 1.01
CA ARG A 404 4.35 -10.76 0.11
C ARG A 404 5.53 -10.32 -0.73
N GLN A 405 5.26 -10.01 -1.98
CA GLN A 405 6.24 -9.48 -2.93
C GLN A 405 5.95 -8.02 -3.21
N PHE A 406 6.99 -7.21 -3.34
CA PHE A 406 6.85 -5.86 -3.85
C PHE A 406 7.52 -5.68 -5.21
N ILE A 407 6.96 -4.76 -6.00
CA ILE A 407 7.54 -4.23 -7.23
C ILE A 407 7.60 -2.72 -7.06
N LEU A 408 8.81 -2.18 -6.93
CA LEU A 408 9.05 -0.74 -6.82
C LEU A 408 9.53 -0.21 -8.17
N CYS A 409 8.97 0.91 -8.62
CA CYS A 409 9.47 1.63 -9.78
C CYS A 409 9.82 3.07 -9.37
N THR A 410 11.01 3.51 -9.69
CA THR A 410 11.46 4.89 -9.48
C THR A 410 12.51 5.25 -10.53
N ASN A 411 12.49 6.50 -11.00
CA ASN A 411 13.57 7.02 -11.84
C ASN A 411 14.84 7.24 -11.00
N ASN A 412 15.95 7.54 -11.65
CA ASN A 412 17.19 7.85 -10.96
C ASN A 412 17.53 9.35 -11.01
N GLU A 413 16.52 10.19 -11.11
CA GLU A 413 16.68 11.63 -10.97
C GLU A 413 17.21 11.96 -9.56
N ASN A 414 18.20 12.84 -9.46
CA ASN A 414 18.91 13.14 -8.22
C ASN A 414 19.46 11.89 -7.49
N ASN A 415 19.82 10.84 -8.24
CA ASN A 415 20.31 9.56 -7.73
C ASN A 415 19.36 8.82 -6.79
N ILE A 416 18.05 9.10 -6.85
CA ILE A 416 17.05 8.53 -5.91
C ILE A 416 17.06 7.00 -5.95
N ALA A 417 17.09 6.39 -7.15
CA ALA A 417 17.11 4.93 -7.25
C ALA A 417 18.39 4.34 -6.69
N SER A 418 19.57 4.92 -7.06
CA SER A 418 20.88 4.35 -6.76
C SER A 418 21.40 4.65 -5.36
N GLU A 419 21.11 5.84 -4.80
CA GLU A 419 21.65 6.29 -3.53
C GLU A 419 20.65 6.27 -2.38
N VAL A 420 19.35 6.14 -2.65
CA VAL A 420 18.31 6.18 -1.62
C VAL A 420 17.49 4.88 -1.62
N CYS A 421 16.73 4.60 -2.68
CA CYS A 421 15.79 3.48 -2.72
C CYS A 421 16.50 2.13 -2.60
N TYR A 422 17.46 1.86 -3.47
CA TYR A 422 18.20 0.60 -3.46
C TYR A 422 19.00 0.39 -2.16
N PRO A 423 19.80 1.35 -1.65
CA PRO A 423 20.52 1.17 -0.39
C PRO A 423 19.58 0.96 0.79
N ARG A 424 18.43 1.66 0.86
CA ARG A 424 17.42 1.42 1.88
C ARG A 424 16.94 -0.02 1.88
N ILE A 425 16.49 -0.53 0.72
CA ILE A 425 15.95 -1.89 0.62
C ILE A 425 17.02 -2.93 0.92
N ARG A 426 18.24 -2.77 0.35
CA ARG A 426 19.36 -3.66 0.62
C ARG A 426 19.69 -3.70 2.12
N ASN A 427 19.79 -2.55 2.77
CA ASN A 427 20.13 -2.46 4.19
C ASN A 427 19.04 -3.06 5.08
N VAL A 428 17.76 -2.87 4.73
CA VAL A 428 16.64 -3.51 5.45
C VAL A 428 16.70 -5.04 5.31
N ILE A 429 17.00 -5.55 4.11
CA ILE A 429 17.13 -7.01 3.87
C ILE A 429 18.32 -7.60 4.64
N GLN A 430 19.49 -6.97 4.56
CA GLN A 430 20.77 -7.53 5.05
C GLN A 430 21.08 -7.15 6.50
N GLY A 431 20.46 -6.11 7.01
CA GLY A 431 20.82 -5.46 8.27
C GLY A 431 21.76 -4.27 8.06
N TYR A 432 21.78 -3.40 9.04
CA TYR A 432 22.57 -2.16 9.01
C TYR A 432 22.98 -1.74 10.41
N THR A 433 23.99 -0.90 10.47
CA THR A 433 24.40 -0.24 11.73
C THR A 433 23.72 1.11 11.81
N ALA A 434 22.71 1.22 12.66
CA ALA A 434 22.04 2.48 12.91
C ALA A 434 22.96 3.38 13.75
N THR A 435 23.32 4.54 13.21
CA THR A 435 23.97 5.58 13.95
C THR A 435 22.94 6.64 14.34
N GLY A 436 22.98 7.07 15.55
CA GLY A 436 22.05 8.08 16.06
C GLY A 436 22.68 8.93 17.15
N THR A 437 21.99 9.98 17.51
CA THR A 437 22.33 10.79 18.69
C THR A 437 21.14 10.79 19.64
N GLU A 438 21.33 10.27 20.83
CA GLU A 438 20.39 10.45 21.93
C GLU A 438 20.69 11.79 22.62
N ARG A 439 19.64 12.56 22.88
CA ARG A 439 19.73 13.83 23.58
C ARG A 439 18.94 13.74 24.87
N THR A 440 19.63 13.82 25.97
CA THR A 440 19.03 13.83 27.29
C THR A 440 19.02 15.25 27.83
N ASN A 441 17.89 15.73 28.29
CA ASN A 441 17.81 17.05 28.92
C ASN A 441 18.43 16.98 30.32
N LEU A 442 19.57 17.64 30.51
CA LEU A 442 20.29 17.70 31.77
C LEU A 442 19.91 18.92 32.62
N PHE A 443 19.49 19.99 31.95
CA PHE A 443 19.07 21.23 32.57
C PHE A 443 18.06 21.96 31.70
N GLU A 444 17.03 22.53 32.32
CA GLU A 444 16.06 23.40 31.64
C GLU A 444 15.63 24.53 32.57
N LYS A 445 15.77 25.76 32.11
CA LYS A 445 15.36 26.94 32.83
C LYS A 445 14.61 27.91 31.90
N LYS A 446 13.42 28.33 32.30
CA LYS A 446 12.69 29.41 31.59
C LYS A 446 13.43 30.73 31.78
N LEU A 447 13.63 31.44 30.68
CA LEU A 447 14.26 32.77 30.70
C LEU A 447 13.26 33.81 31.23
N ASN A 448 13.66 34.51 32.24
CA ASN A 448 13.01 35.70 32.79
C ASN A 448 14.08 36.70 33.27
N GLU A 449 13.66 37.88 33.70
CA GLU A 449 14.57 38.95 34.12
C GLU A 449 15.51 38.51 35.25
N LYS A 450 15.01 37.72 36.22
CA LYS A 450 15.79 37.17 37.31
C LYS A 450 16.89 36.20 36.82
N VAL A 451 16.57 35.33 35.89
CA VAL A 451 17.53 34.37 35.30
C VAL A 451 18.62 35.08 34.50
N LEU A 452 18.28 36.20 33.88
CA LEU A 452 19.29 37.04 33.20
C LEU A 452 20.21 37.78 34.17
N GLN A 453 19.71 38.21 35.31
CA GLN A 453 20.50 38.83 36.39
C GLN A 453 21.44 37.82 37.07
N GLU A 454 21.02 36.56 37.21
CA GLU A 454 21.77 35.44 37.79
C GLU A 454 22.51 34.61 36.73
N SER A 455 22.81 35.17 35.57
CA SER A 455 23.33 34.41 34.41
C SER A 455 24.71 33.77 34.68
N GLU A 456 25.57 34.39 35.50
CA GLU A 456 26.87 33.82 35.87
C GLU A 456 26.71 32.52 36.67
N ASP A 457 25.83 32.49 37.67
CA ASP A 457 25.55 31.31 38.49
C ASP A 457 25.00 30.13 37.64
N TYR A 458 24.16 30.46 36.68
CA TYR A 458 23.65 29.43 35.75
C TYR A 458 24.73 28.92 34.80
N LEU A 459 25.64 29.78 34.33
CA LEU A 459 26.77 29.35 33.50
C LEU A 459 27.70 28.42 34.26
N GLU A 460 27.99 28.72 35.52
CA GLU A 460 28.77 27.84 36.41
C GLU A 460 28.06 26.49 36.59
N THR A 461 26.77 26.49 36.89
CA THR A 461 25.95 25.26 37.00
C THR A 461 26.00 24.42 35.72
N LEU A 462 25.94 25.06 34.55
CA LEU A 462 26.01 24.35 33.26
C LEU A 462 27.38 23.72 33.03
N GLU A 463 28.48 24.40 33.45
CA GLU A 463 29.83 23.85 33.33
C GLU A 463 30.07 22.71 34.34
N GLU A 464 29.53 22.78 35.55
CA GLU A 464 29.54 21.68 36.51
C GLU A 464 28.80 20.46 35.97
N LEU A 465 27.57 20.63 35.44
CA LEU A 465 26.80 19.56 34.84
C LEU A 465 27.49 18.92 33.64
N LYS A 466 28.22 19.70 32.84
CA LYS A 466 29.04 19.16 31.74
C LYS A 466 30.20 18.33 32.30
N LYS A 467 30.88 18.80 33.33
CA LYS A 467 32.01 18.07 33.99
C LYS A 467 31.53 16.75 34.60
N GLU A 468 30.45 16.77 35.38
CA GLU A 468 29.86 15.57 36.00
C GLU A 468 29.41 14.53 35.02
N ASN A 469 28.90 14.97 33.88
CA ASN A 469 28.30 14.09 32.86
C ASN A 469 29.26 13.78 31.70
N ARG A 470 30.51 14.24 31.71
CA ARG A 470 31.48 14.07 30.65
C ARG A 470 31.78 12.59 30.28
N ALA A 471 31.66 11.70 31.26
CA ALA A 471 31.85 10.27 31.03
C ALA A 471 30.63 9.57 30.42
N LYS A 472 29.44 10.19 30.44
CA LYS A 472 28.17 9.61 29.97
C LYS A 472 27.80 10.06 28.58
N TYR A 473 28.28 11.24 28.14
CA TYR A 473 27.89 11.86 26.88
C TYR A 473 29.11 12.24 26.04
N ASP A 474 29.02 12.10 24.73
CA ASP A 474 30.10 12.42 23.78
C ASP A 474 30.26 13.93 23.57
N SER A 475 29.17 14.70 23.72
CA SER A 475 29.17 16.15 23.61
C SER A 475 27.97 16.76 24.35
N PHE A 476 27.99 18.10 24.49
CA PHE A 476 26.89 18.85 25.08
C PHE A 476 26.42 19.93 24.12
N GLU A 477 25.10 20.08 24.00
CA GLU A 477 24.45 21.12 23.17
C GLU A 477 23.69 22.07 24.10
N LEU A 478 23.95 23.38 23.96
CA LEU A 478 23.14 24.42 24.58
C LEU A 478 22.09 24.90 23.60
N LYS A 479 20.82 24.85 23.99
CA LYS A 479 19.71 25.27 23.12
C LYS A 479 18.82 26.30 23.80
N PHE A 480 18.36 27.25 22.98
CA PHE A 480 17.34 28.22 23.37
C PHE A 480 16.05 27.88 22.61
N GLU A 481 15.09 27.29 23.29
CA GLU A 481 13.81 26.91 22.71
C GLU A 481 12.65 27.29 23.64
N GLN A 482 11.56 27.80 23.07
CA GLN A 482 10.33 28.13 23.83
C GLN A 482 10.58 29.00 25.09
N ASN A 483 11.42 30.00 24.96
CA ASN A 483 11.81 30.88 26.06
C ASN A 483 12.51 30.15 27.22
N SER A 484 13.13 29.00 26.94
CA SER A 484 13.93 28.24 27.93
C SER A 484 15.34 28.00 27.41
N LEU A 485 16.30 28.08 28.34
CA LEU A 485 17.68 27.62 28.18
C LEU A 485 17.74 26.15 28.56
N LYS A 486 18.24 25.29 27.64
CA LYS A 486 18.39 23.84 27.85
C LYS A 486 19.83 23.42 27.63
N LEU A 487 20.36 22.60 28.55
CA LEU A 487 21.58 21.85 28.31
C LEU A 487 21.22 20.40 27.98
N LEU A 488 21.63 19.96 26.82
CA LEU A 488 21.42 18.59 26.37
C LEU A 488 22.74 17.81 26.38
N GLY A 489 22.78 16.68 27.08
CA GLY A 489 23.82 15.68 26.91
C GLY A 489 23.57 14.88 25.64
N VAL A 490 24.55 14.83 24.75
CA VAL A 490 24.46 14.16 23.44
C VAL A 490 25.32 12.91 23.48
N LYS A 491 24.70 11.76 23.28
CA LYS A 491 25.36 10.46 23.20
C LYS A 491 25.19 9.89 21.79
N LYS A 492 26.30 9.53 21.18
CA LYS A 492 26.27 8.78 19.91
C LYS A 492 25.87 7.34 20.21
N ILE A 493 24.83 6.89 19.58
CA ILE A 493 24.36 5.51 19.68
C ILE A 493 24.71 4.82 18.38
N THR A 494 25.32 3.64 18.52
CA THR A 494 25.56 2.73 17.41
C THR A 494 24.83 1.43 17.76
N GLU A 495 23.77 1.13 17.03
CA GLU A 495 22.94 -0.07 17.22
C GLU A 495 22.97 -0.92 15.96
N LYS A 496 23.40 -2.17 16.07
CA LYS A 496 23.34 -3.11 14.96
C LYS A 496 21.89 -3.61 14.83
N LYS A 497 21.26 -3.31 13.70
CA LYS A 497 19.95 -3.82 13.32
C LYS A 497 20.13 -5.04 12.42
N GLU A 498 19.56 -6.17 12.86
CA GLU A 498 19.53 -7.38 12.04
C GLU A 498 18.63 -7.20 10.83
N GLY A 499 19.01 -7.82 9.72
CA GLY A 499 18.20 -7.83 8.52
C GLY A 499 16.86 -8.53 8.73
N VAL A 500 15.88 -8.10 7.96
CA VAL A 500 14.55 -8.72 7.97
C VAL A 500 14.43 -9.88 6.99
N GLY A 501 15.45 -10.07 6.14
CA GLY A 501 15.46 -11.11 5.12
C GLY A 501 14.78 -10.70 3.82
N GLY A 502 14.66 -11.67 2.90
CA GLY A 502 14.10 -11.46 1.56
C GLY A 502 15.16 -11.37 0.46
N ASN A 503 14.73 -11.50 -0.79
CA ASN A 503 15.58 -11.40 -1.97
C ASN A 503 15.14 -10.18 -2.80
N LEU A 504 16.08 -9.57 -3.54
CA LEU A 504 15.83 -8.42 -4.42
C LEU A 504 16.45 -8.65 -5.78
N LYS A 505 15.68 -8.43 -6.83
CA LYS A 505 16.12 -8.32 -8.21
C LYS A 505 16.06 -6.86 -8.65
N TYR A 506 17.14 -6.40 -9.28
CA TYR A 506 17.24 -5.03 -9.76
C TYR A 506 17.22 -5.00 -11.29
N PHE A 507 16.33 -4.19 -11.84
CA PHE A 507 16.19 -4.00 -13.28
C PHE A 507 16.34 -2.53 -13.65
N LYS A 508 16.73 -2.29 -14.91
CA LYS A 508 16.65 -0.97 -15.55
C LYS A 508 15.75 -1.04 -16.77
N THR A 509 15.02 0.05 -17.02
CA THR A 509 14.33 0.21 -18.29
C THR A 509 15.34 0.50 -19.39
N SER A 510 15.19 -0.19 -20.51
CA SER A 510 15.90 0.06 -21.75
C SER A 510 14.90 0.04 -22.92
N PHE A 511 15.35 0.31 -24.14
CA PHE A 511 14.44 0.48 -25.27
C PHE A 511 14.89 -0.32 -26.47
N VAL A 512 13.91 -0.74 -27.28
CA VAL A 512 14.09 -1.32 -28.58
C VAL A 512 13.21 -0.59 -29.59
N SER A 513 13.61 -0.56 -30.88
CA SER A 513 12.80 0.02 -31.95
C SER A 513 11.39 -0.60 -31.98
N SER A 514 10.37 0.24 -32.15
CA SER A 514 8.98 -0.22 -32.37
C SER A 514 8.71 -0.58 -33.85
N GLY A 515 9.72 -0.57 -34.69
CA GLY A 515 9.63 -0.92 -36.10
C GLY A 515 9.08 -2.32 -36.34
N SER A 516 8.60 -2.56 -37.54
CA SER A 516 8.00 -3.85 -37.96
C SER A 516 8.95 -4.73 -38.75
N THR A 517 10.23 -4.33 -38.91
CA THR A 517 11.20 -5.13 -39.65
C THR A 517 11.58 -6.39 -38.87
N ASP A 518 12.04 -7.40 -39.60
CA ASP A 518 12.51 -8.65 -38.99
C ASP A 518 13.67 -8.39 -38.01
N LYS A 519 14.54 -7.43 -38.32
CA LYS A 519 15.62 -7.00 -37.42
C LYS A 519 15.09 -6.43 -36.10
N ASP A 520 14.03 -5.62 -36.14
CA ASP A 520 13.41 -5.06 -34.94
C ASP A 520 12.78 -6.18 -34.09
N LYS A 521 12.09 -7.14 -34.72
CA LYS A 521 11.49 -8.30 -34.07
C LYS A 521 12.53 -9.20 -33.40
N ILE A 522 13.65 -9.45 -34.07
CA ILE A 522 14.79 -10.21 -33.53
C ILE A 522 15.37 -9.48 -32.30
N ASN A 523 15.61 -8.19 -32.42
CA ASN A 523 16.16 -7.37 -31.33
C ASN A 523 15.22 -7.36 -30.12
N LEU A 524 13.93 -7.15 -30.31
CA LEU A 524 12.93 -7.21 -29.23
C LEU A 524 12.98 -8.58 -28.53
N THR A 525 13.03 -9.68 -29.29
CA THR A 525 13.08 -11.03 -28.72
C THR A 525 14.33 -11.26 -27.86
N GLN A 526 15.51 -10.84 -28.35
CA GLN A 526 16.76 -10.98 -27.62
C GLN A 526 16.76 -10.17 -26.32
N LYS A 527 16.28 -8.92 -26.37
CA LYS A 527 16.22 -8.00 -25.25
C LYS A 527 15.09 -8.31 -24.25
N SER A 528 14.11 -9.11 -24.62
CA SER A 528 13.00 -9.48 -23.73
C SER A 528 13.30 -10.65 -22.80
N THR A 529 14.49 -11.28 -22.88
CA THR A 529 14.83 -12.45 -22.05
C THR A 529 14.56 -12.23 -20.56
N ASP A 530 15.10 -11.16 -19.98
CA ASP A 530 14.95 -10.85 -18.55
C ASP A 530 13.48 -10.53 -18.18
N MET A 531 12.76 -9.89 -19.08
CA MET A 531 11.33 -9.62 -18.94
C MET A 531 10.49 -10.90 -18.97
N LEU A 532 10.86 -11.90 -19.79
CA LEU A 532 10.21 -13.21 -19.82
C LEU A 532 10.48 -13.99 -18.53
N CYS A 533 11.72 -13.96 -18.04
CA CYS A 533 12.09 -14.53 -16.74
C CYS A 533 11.28 -13.88 -15.61
N LEU A 534 11.11 -12.55 -15.65
CA LEU A 534 10.31 -11.81 -14.70
C LEU A 534 8.82 -12.21 -14.75
N ARG A 535 8.25 -12.36 -15.94
CA ARG A 535 6.86 -12.79 -16.14
C ARG A 535 6.55 -14.14 -15.51
N GLU A 536 7.53 -15.07 -15.63
CA GLU A 536 7.41 -16.43 -15.15
C GLU A 536 7.99 -16.64 -13.75
N ASN A 537 8.64 -15.63 -13.20
CA ASN A 537 9.36 -15.72 -11.92
C ASN A 537 10.44 -16.82 -11.91
N THR A 538 11.17 -17.00 -13.02
CA THR A 538 12.20 -18.03 -13.22
C THR A 538 13.54 -17.36 -13.50
N PHE A 539 14.47 -17.39 -12.57
CA PHE A 539 15.74 -16.64 -12.68
C PHE A 539 16.99 -17.52 -12.65
N ASP A 540 16.86 -18.75 -12.13
CA ASP A 540 18.01 -19.66 -12.03
C ASP A 540 18.32 -20.26 -13.39
N LYS A 541 19.57 -20.08 -13.84
CA LYS A 541 20.01 -20.55 -15.14
C LYS A 541 20.19 -22.07 -15.12
N VAL A 542 19.55 -22.77 -16.07
CA VAL A 542 19.66 -24.21 -16.24
C VAL A 542 20.54 -24.56 -17.45
N LYS A 543 20.24 -23.95 -18.61
CA LYS A 543 20.98 -24.15 -19.85
C LYS A 543 21.07 -22.85 -20.65
N MET A 544 22.26 -22.54 -21.13
CA MET A 544 22.51 -21.31 -21.87
C MET A 544 23.24 -21.67 -23.18
N THR A 545 22.56 -21.49 -24.29
CA THR A 545 23.13 -21.66 -25.65
C THR A 545 22.80 -20.43 -26.50
N ASN A 546 23.36 -20.31 -27.67
CA ASN A 546 23.01 -19.24 -28.63
C ASN A 546 21.60 -19.45 -29.22
N GLN A 547 21.15 -20.71 -29.32
CA GLN A 547 19.89 -21.08 -29.93
C GLN A 547 18.71 -21.06 -28.95
N PHE A 548 18.96 -21.46 -27.69
CA PHE A 548 17.95 -21.43 -26.63
C PHE A 548 18.54 -21.22 -25.24
N LYS A 549 17.73 -20.72 -24.33
CA LYS A 549 18.07 -20.55 -22.92
C LYS A 549 16.96 -21.18 -22.07
N ILE A 550 17.32 -21.80 -20.95
CA ILE A 550 16.38 -22.37 -19.98
C ILE A 550 16.67 -21.80 -18.59
N PHE A 551 15.62 -21.33 -17.95
CA PHE A 551 15.63 -20.81 -16.59
C PHE A 551 14.62 -21.60 -15.75
N LYS A 552 14.79 -21.61 -14.43
CA LYS A 552 13.87 -22.27 -13.50
C LYS A 552 13.62 -21.48 -12.23
N ASN A 553 12.59 -21.89 -11.50
CA ASN A 553 12.41 -21.71 -10.08
C ASN A 553 12.11 -23.08 -9.44
N GLN A 554 11.55 -23.12 -8.24
CA GLN A 554 11.20 -24.37 -7.55
C GLN A 554 10.03 -25.13 -8.18
N GLU A 555 9.16 -24.46 -8.96
CA GLU A 555 7.90 -25.02 -9.45
C GLU A 555 7.89 -25.31 -10.95
N LYS A 556 8.65 -24.56 -11.75
CA LYS A 556 8.58 -24.60 -13.22
C LYS A 556 9.84 -24.13 -13.91
N HIS A 557 9.89 -24.42 -15.19
CA HIS A 557 10.93 -23.95 -16.12
C HIS A 557 10.38 -22.95 -17.13
N THR A 558 11.22 -22.04 -17.57
CA THR A 558 10.99 -21.14 -18.71
C THR A 558 12.07 -21.35 -19.74
N ALA A 559 11.65 -21.65 -20.95
CA ALA A 559 12.56 -21.78 -22.09
C ALA A 559 12.32 -20.63 -23.07
N ILE A 560 13.40 -20.15 -23.70
CA ILE A 560 13.34 -19.14 -24.75
C ILE A 560 14.16 -19.67 -25.91
N ILE A 561 13.52 -19.90 -27.05
CA ILE A 561 14.11 -20.40 -28.28
C ILE A 561 14.20 -19.23 -29.26
N PHE A 562 15.42 -18.86 -29.64
CA PHE A 562 15.69 -17.69 -30.49
C PHE A 562 15.67 -17.98 -31.98
N GLU A 563 15.82 -19.23 -32.37
CA GLU A 563 15.86 -19.68 -33.75
C GLU A 563 15.17 -21.02 -33.90
N HIS A 564 14.50 -21.25 -35.02
CA HIS A 564 13.83 -22.52 -35.32
C HIS A 564 14.75 -23.75 -35.20
N LYS A 565 16.02 -23.60 -35.62
CA LYS A 565 17.06 -24.65 -35.48
C LYS A 565 17.31 -25.08 -34.03
N GLY A 566 16.89 -24.26 -33.05
CA GLY A 566 17.01 -24.56 -31.62
C GLY A 566 15.94 -25.52 -31.10
N ILE A 567 14.86 -25.77 -31.83
CA ILE A 567 13.73 -26.60 -31.37
C ILE A 567 14.16 -28.05 -31.15
N SER A 568 14.77 -28.68 -32.16
CA SER A 568 15.18 -30.08 -32.06
C SER A 568 16.23 -30.35 -30.95
N PRO A 569 17.32 -29.53 -30.81
CA PRO A 569 18.21 -29.66 -29.66
C PRO A 569 17.52 -29.39 -28.32
N PHE A 570 16.58 -28.46 -28.26
CA PHE A 570 15.82 -28.17 -27.05
C PHE A 570 14.94 -29.38 -26.64
N ILE A 571 14.18 -29.96 -27.57
CA ILE A 571 13.34 -31.15 -27.32
C ILE A 571 14.21 -32.30 -26.78
N LYS A 572 15.39 -32.52 -27.37
CA LYS A 572 16.33 -33.56 -26.89
C LYS A 572 16.79 -33.29 -25.44
N TYR A 573 17.05 -32.03 -25.11
CA TYR A 573 17.51 -31.66 -23.77
C TYR A 573 16.42 -31.84 -22.71
N ILE A 574 15.17 -31.43 -22.98
CA ILE A 574 14.08 -31.42 -22.01
C ILE A 574 13.48 -32.81 -21.70
N LYS A 575 13.89 -33.87 -22.43
CA LYS A 575 13.43 -35.26 -22.15
C LYS A 575 13.63 -35.67 -20.70
N GLY A 576 14.72 -35.19 -20.06
CA GLY A 576 15.07 -35.46 -18.67
C GLY A 576 14.44 -34.52 -17.63
N ILE A 577 13.67 -33.52 -18.02
CA ILE A 577 13.00 -32.56 -17.11
C ILE A 577 11.57 -33.03 -16.92
N ASN A 578 11.07 -33.15 -15.70
CA ASN A 578 9.69 -33.58 -15.41
C ASN A 578 8.71 -32.44 -15.19
N ASP A 579 9.19 -31.22 -14.96
CA ASP A 579 8.37 -30.04 -14.65
C ASP A 579 7.72 -29.45 -15.90
N VAL A 580 6.70 -28.61 -15.66
CA VAL A 580 6.07 -27.82 -16.72
C VAL A 580 7.06 -26.76 -17.23
N ILE A 581 7.12 -26.61 -18.57
CA ILE A 581 8.02 -25.68 -19.25
C ILE A 581 7.20 -24.67 -20.05
N ASN A 582 7.20 -23.41 -19.65
CA ASN A 582 6.68 -22.33 -20.49
C ASN A 582 7.75 -21.98 -21.53
N THR A 583 7.46 -22.30 -22.81
CA THR A 583 8.42 -22.21 -23.91
C THR A 583 8.05 -21.06 -24.84
N TYR A 584 8.89 -20.04 -24.86
CA TYR A 584 8.79 -18.87 -25.72
C TYR A 584 9.58 -19.14 -27.00
N ILE A 585 8.91 -19.17 -28.15
CA ILE A 585 9.54 -19.48 -29.41
C ILE A 585 9.49 -18.25 -30.32
N PHE A 586 10.66 -17.86 -30.83
CA PHE A 586 10.74 -16.79 -31.83
C PHE A 586 10.15 -17.26 -33.16
N THR A 587 9.23 -16.45 -33.69
CA THR A 587 8.64 -16.64 -35.02
C THR A 587 8.39 -15.30 -35.69
N LEU A 588 8.54 -15.27 -37.02
CA LEU A 588 8.17 -14.13 -37.87
C LEU A 588 6.78 -14.31 -38.50
N SER A 589 6.21 -15.50 -38.37
CA SER A 589 4.89 -15.90 -38.87
C SER A 589 3.92 -16.19 -37.72
N ASP A 590 2.67 -16.50 -38.02
CA ASP A 590 1.66 -16.95 -37.05
C ASP A 590 1.80 -18.45 -36.70
N ASP A 591 2.90 -19.09 -37.08
CA ASP A 591 3.13 -20.50 -36.81
C ASP A 591 3.26 -20.77 -35.31
N THR A 592 2.53 -21.73 -34.81
CA THR A 592 2.46 -22.12 -33.41
C THR A 592 3.45 -23.22 -33.04
N PHE A 593 4.06 -23.89 -34.04
CA PHE A 593 4.99 -25.02 -33.87
C PHE A 593 4.41 -26.19 -33.05
N GLU A 594 3.10 -26.29 -32.92
CA GLU A 594 2.46 -27.31 -32.07
C GLU A 594 2.79 -28.72 -32.52
N GLU A 595 2.85 -28.96 -33.84
CA GLU A 595 3.17 -30.25 -34.46
C GLU A 595 4.55 -30.79 -34.02
N GLU A 596 5.53 -29.91 -33.81
CA GLU A 596 6.88 -30.30 -33.36
C GLU A 596 6.92 -30.77 -31.89
N PHE A 597 5.89 -30.45 -31.11
CA PHE A 597 5.77 -30.75 -29.70
C PHE A 597 4.60 -31.73 -29.38
N ASP A 598 3.99 -32.38 -30.34
CA ASP A 598 2.81 -33.25 -30.18
C ASP A 598 2.94 -34.26 -29.02
N ASN A 599 4.09 -34.87 -28.86
CA ASN A 599 4.34 -35.82 -27.78
C ASN A 599 4.69 -35.17 -26.42
N LEU A 600 4.68 -33.85 -26.31
CA LEU A 600 5.12 -33.08 -25.15
C LEU A 600 4.08 -32.04 -24.70
N THR A 601 2.87 -32.04 -25.26
CA THR A 601 1.83 -31.02 -25.03
C THR A 601 1.39 -30.88 -23.57
N GLN A 602 1.47 -31.94 -22.78
CA GLN A 602 1.17 -31.92 -21.35
C GLN A 602 2.26 -31.22 -20.53
N LYS A 603 3.49 -31.12 -21.05
CA LYS A 603 4.68 -30.63 -20.36
C LYS A 603 5.13 -29.26 -20.87
N VAL A 604 4.96 -28.99 -22.15
CA VAL A 604 5.43 -27.80 -22.84
C VAL A 604 4.27 -26.90 -23.23
N LYS A 605 4.27 -25.68 -22.70
CA LYS A 605 3.32 -24.65 -23.13
C LYS A 605 4.01 -23.67 -24.06
N ILE A 606 3.60 -23.66 -25.33
CA ILE A 606 4.21 -22.83 -26.37
C ILE A 606 3.62 -21.42 -26.37
N ILE A 607 4.46 -20.42 -26.49
CA ILE A 607 4.10 -19.01 -26.56
C ILE A 607 4.94 -18.35 -27.67
N PRO A 608 4.32 -17.88 -28.75
CA PRO A 608 5.06 -17.21 -29.83
C PRO A 608 5.54 -15.83 -29.40
N ILE A 609 6.79 -15.49 -29.70
CA ILE A 609 7.41 -14.18 -29.53
C ILE A 609 8.01 -13.71 -30.86
N PRO A 610 8.00 -12.39 -31.16
CA PRO A 610 7.60 -11.26 -30.32
C PRO A 610 6.10 -10.96 -30.27
N GLU A 611 5.24 -11.67 -31.00
CA GLU A 611 3.83 -11.29 -31.18
C GLU A 611 3.07 -11.22 -29.84
N SER A 612 3.32 -12.13 -28.91
CA SER A 612 2.71 -12.06 -27.57
C SER A 612 3.04 -10.75 -26.81
N ILE A 613 4.23 -10.20 -27.03
CA ILE A 613 4.68 -8.93 -26.44
C ILE A 613 4.05 -7.77 -27.21
N LEU A 614 4.13 -7.79 -28.55
CA LEU A 614 3.62 -6.74 -29.42
C LEU A 614 2.12 -6.53 -29.25
N ARG A 615 1.34 -7.61 -29.10
CA ARG A 615 -0.10 -7.55 -28.84
C ARG A 615 -0.42 -6.77 -27.57
N VAL A 616 0.38 -6.90 -26.53
CA VAL A 616 0.21 -6.14 -25.29
C VAL A 616 0.57 -4.67 -25.50
N TYR A 617 1.69 -4.40 -26.16
CA TYR A 617 2.14 -3.04 -26.42
C TYR A 617 1.19 -2.26 -27.34
N ARG A 618 0.68 -2.89 -28.42
CA ARG A 618 -0.37 -2.26 -29.26
C ARG A 618 -1.58 -1.86 -28.43
N ARG A 619 -1.98 -2.67 -27.45
CA ARG A 619 -3.11 -2.36 -26.56
C ARG A 619 -2.78 -1.23 -25.59
N VAL A 620 -1.59 -1.23 -25.00
CA VAL A 620 -1.15 -0.19 -24.03
C VAL A 620 -1.01 1.15 -24.73
N PHE A 621 -0.37 1.18 -25.88
CA PHE A 621 -0.09 2.41 -26.62
C PHE A 621 -1.19 2.76 -27.64
N LYS A 622 -2.29 1.98 -27.71
CA LYS A 622 -3.42 2.19 -28.63
C LYS A 622 -3.00 2.32 -30.10
N LYS A 623 -2.04 1.53 -30.52
CA LYS A 623 -1.60 1.37 -31.92
C LYS A 623 -2.44 0.34 -32.67
#